data_56cc0a7ec10f2b592f117e1d9548314a
#
_entry.id   56cc0a7ec10f2b592f117e1d9548314a
#
_cell.length_a   1.000
_cell.length_b   1.000
_cell.length_c   1.000
_cell.angle_alpha   90.00
_cell.angle_beta   90.00
_cell.angle_gamma   90.00
#
_symmetry.space_group_name_H-M   'P 1'
#
loop_
_entity.id
_entity.type
_entity.pdbx_description
1 polymer ?
#
loop_
_entity_poly.entity_id
_entity_poly.type
_entity_poly.pdbx_seq_one_letter_code
_entity_poly.pdbx_strand_id
1 'polypeptide(L)'
;MKYNPKIDEEMAALPGFTQLHPLQPVETAQGALEALHMLGSELGEVFGMDAVTFQPAAGAHGELTGVLLIKAYHTERGDTARTKIIVPDSAHGTNPATAAMCGYQVVNIPSGSDGCVDLDALRAAVGPDTAGLMLTNPNTVGIFDKNILQITQIVHEAGGLCYYDGANLNAVMGVVRPEPPQDLRHAARRRRPGRRCGRLQGFPAPLHAGSAGRGKGRKIRL
;
A
#
# COMPACT_ATOMS: atom_id res chain seq x y z
N MET A 1 -4.39 9.55 -20.26
CA MET A 1 -5.77 9.04 -20.02
C MET A 1 -5.69 7.52 -20.02
N LYS A 2 -6.26 6.86 -19.03
CA LYS A 2 -6.26 5.39 -18.93
C LYS A 2 -7.47 4.85 -19.69
N TYR A 3 -7.34 3.67 -20.26
CA TYR A 3 -8.44 3.00 -20.93
C TYR A 3 -9.51 2.61 -19.87
N ASN A 4 -10.75 2.93 -20.17
CA ASN A 4 -11.91 2.54 -19.36
C ASN A 4 -12.94 1.89 -20.32
N PRO A 5 -13.17 0.57 -20.23
CA PRO A 5 -14.14 -0.10 -21.07
C PRO A 5 -15.54 0.46 -20.87
N LYS A 6 -16.28 0.68 -21.95
CA LYS A 6 -17.63 1.21 -21.89
C LYS A 6 -18.57 0.33 -21.06
N ILE A 7 -18.37 -0.97 -21.09
CA ILE A 7 -19.14 -1.92 -20.29
C ILE A 7 -19.01 -1.66 -18.79
N ASP A 8 -17.83 -1.26 -18.31
CA ASP A 8 -17.62 -0.97 -16.89
C ASP A 8 -18.42 0.27 -16.46
N GLU A 9 -18.51 1.28 -17.33
CA GLU A 9 -19.30 2.48 -17.07
C GLU A 9 -20.80 2.14 -17.04
N GLU A 10 -21.28 1.32 -17.97
CA GLU A 10 -22.66 0.86 -18.05
C GLU A 10 -23.04 0.04 -16.80
N MET A 11 -22.17 -0.87 -16.37
CA MET A 11 -22.40 -1.66 -15.15
C MET A 11 -22.38 -0.80 -13.88
N ALA A 12 -21.43 0.11 -13.75
CA ALA A 12 -21.34 1.02 -12.61
C ALA A 12 -22.56 1.97 -12.51
N ALA A 13 -23.21 2.27 -13.64
CA ALA A 13 -24.40 3.12 -13.68
C ALA A 13 -25.70 2.39 -13.25
N LEU A 14 -25.68 1.09 -13.04
CA LEU A 14 -26.85 0.33 -12.60
C LEU A 14 -27.32 0.79 -11.22
N PRO A 15 -28.65 0.83 -10.97
CA PRO A 15 -29.21 1.27 -9.68
C PRO A 15 -28.65 0.50 -8.47
N GLY A 16 -28.32 -0.79 -8.64
CA GLY A 16 -27.71 -1.62 -7.61
C GLY A 16 -26.33 -1.16 -7.14
N PHE A 17 -25.66 -0.27 -7.89
CA PHE A 17 -24.38 0.36 -7.50
C PHE A 17 -24.57 1.84 -7.17
N THR A 18 -25.31 2.59 -7.99
CA THR A 18 -25.45 4.06 -7.84
C THR A 18 -26.33 4.48 -6.68
N GLN A 19 -27.22 3.62 -6.20
CA GLN A 19 -28.16 3.89 -5.10
C GLN A 19 -27.71 3.29 -3.76
N LEU A 20 -26.48 2.82 -3.67
CA LEU A 20 -25.93 2.32 -2.41
C LEU A 20 -25.61 3.48 -1.46
N HIS A 21 -25.95 3.28 -0.18
CA HIS A 21 -25.55 4.19 0.88
C HIS A 21 -24.56 3.49 1.83
N PRO A 22 -23.46 4.14 2.25
CA PRO A 22 -22.43 3.49 3.07
C PRO A 22 -22.91 3.02 4.44
N LEU A 23 -24.01 3.57 4.94
CA LEU A 23 -24.62 3.19 6.24
C LEU A 23 -25.88 2.31 6.09
N GLN A 24 -26.19 1.84 4.87
CA GLN A 24 -27.31 0.92 4.72
C GLN A 24 -27.00 -0.46 5.33
N PRO A 25 -28.03 -1.26 5.69
CA PRO A 25 -27.81 -2.60 6.20
C PRO A 25 -26.95 -3.46 5.26
N VAL A 26 -25.93 -4.12 5.80
CA VAL A 26 -24.95 -4.91 5.04
C VAL A 26 -25.63 -5.98 4.16
N GLU A 27 -26.75 -6.50 4.62
CA GLU A 27 -27.53 -7.51 3.91
C GLU A 27 -28.08 -7.00 2.57
N THR A 28 -28.25 -5.69 2.42
CA THR A 28 -28.75 -5.04 1.20
C THR A 28 -27.64 -4.66 0.22
N ALA A 29 -26.38 -4.78 0.61
CA ALA A 29 -25.21 -4.40 -0.18
C ALA A 29 -24.34 -5.62 -0.58
N GLN A 30 -24.82 -6.85 -0.43
CA GLN A 30 -24.01 -8.06 -0.59
C GLN A 30 -23.38 -8.18 -1.98
N GLY A 31 -24.09 -7.85 -3.06
CA GLY A 31 -23.54 -7.91 -4.42
C GLY A 31 -22.36 -6.95 -4.64
N ALA A 32 -22.44 -5.73 -4.09
CA ALA A 32 -21.33 -4.78 -4.17
C ALA A 32 -20.12 -5.22 -3.33
N LEU A 33 -20.37 -5.80 -2.15
CA LEU A 33 -19.31 -6.35 -1.29
C LEU A 33 -18.64 -7.56 -1.93
N GLU A 34 -19.40 -8.42 -2.62
CA GLU A 34 -18.87 -9.55 -3.37
C GLU A 34 -17.97 -9.08 -4.51
N ALA A 35 -18.41 -8.08 -5.28
CA ALA A 35 -17.60 -7.48 -6.35
C ALA A 35 -16.27 -6.91 -5.81
N LEU A 36 -16.30 -6.19 -4.68
CA LEU A 36 -15.09 -5.68 -4.03
C LEU A 36 -14.19 -6.81 -3.52
N HIS A 37 -14.77 -7.87 -2.95
CA HIS A 37 -14.00 -9.02 -2.48
C HIS A 37 -13.30 -9.75 -3.63
N MET A 38 -14.01 -9.99 -4.74
CA MET A 38 -13.43 -10.60 -5.94
C MET A 38 -12.31 -9.74 -6.51
N LEU A 39 -12.55 -8.44 -6.70
CA LEU A 39 -11.53 -7.50 -7.18
C LEU A 39 -10.30 -7.47 -6.26
N GLY A 40 -10.50 -7.47 -4.94
CA GLY A 40 -9.40 -7.50 -3.98
C GLY A 40 -8.56 -8.78 -4.09
N SER A 41 -9.19 -9.92 -4.32
CA SER A 41 -8.50 -11.20 -4.52
C SER A 41 -7.70 -11.21 -5.82
N GLU A 42 -8.27 -10.74 -6.90
CA GLU A 42 -7.63 -10.66 -8.22
C GLU A 42 -6.44 -9.67 -8.22
N LEU A 43 -6.62 -8.50 -7.61
CA LEU A 43 -5.52 -7.53 -7.46
C LEU A 43 -4.41 -8.09 -6.56
N GLY A 44 -4.75 -8.78 -5.49
CA GLY A 44 -3.78 -9.46 -4.63
C GLY A 44 -2.92 -10.45 -5.42
N GLU A 45 -3.54 -11.22 -6.33
CA GLU A 45 -2.82 -12.16 -7.20
C GLU A 45 -1.95 -11.45 -8.23
N VAL A 46 -2.50 -10.43 -8.92
CA VAL A 46 -1.78 -9.68 -9.97
C VAL A 46 -0.56 -8.95 -9.41
N PHE A 47 -0.68 -8.35 -8.23
CA PHE A 47 0.40 -7.59 -7.60
C PHE A 47 1.24 -8.40 -6.61
N GLY A 48 0.86 -9.62 -6.30
CA GLY A 48 1.54 -10.46 -5.31
C GLY A 48 1.35 -9.96 -3.87
N MET A 49 0.23 -9.29 -3.56
CA MET A 49 -0.10 -8.75 -2.25
C MET A 49 -0.95 -9.70 -1.42
N ASP A 50 -0.67 -9.77 -0.11
CA ASP A 50 -1.41 -10.63 0.82
C ASP A 50 -2.80 -10.07 1.18
N ALA A 51 -2.97 -8.74 1.07
CA ALA A 51 -4.22 -8.06 1.37
C ALA A 51 -4.38 -6.78 0.55
N VAL A 52 -5.61 -6.46 0.24
CA VAL A 52 -6.01 -5.26 -0.50
C VAL A 52 -7.09 -4.54 0.29
N THR A 53 -7.07 -3.20 0.29
CA THR A 53 -8.13 -2.36 0.84
C THR A 53 -8.60 -1.34 -0.19
N PHE A 54 -9.90 -1.09 -0.22
CA PHE A 54 -10.54 -0.07 -1.06
C PHE A 54 -11.03 1.13 -0.24
N GLN A 55 -10.62 1.24 1.03
CA GLN A 55 -11.03 2.34 1.91
C GLN A 55 -10.47 3.72 1.49
N PRO A 56 -9.21 3.83 0.98
CA PRO A 56 -8.71 5.09 0.49
C PRO A 56 -9.56 5.64 -0.66
N ALA A 57 -10.08 6.86 -0.50
CA ALA A 57 -10.94 7.49 -1.51
C ALA A 57 -10.17 8.15 -2.67
N ALA A 58 -8.87 8.35 -2.51
CA ALA A 58 -7.99 8.95 -3.51
C ALA A 58 -6.54 8.47 -3.33
N GLY A 59 -5.65 8.75 -4.30
CA GLY A 59 -4.23 8.40 -4.24
C GLY A 59 -3.55 8.92 -2.97
N ALA A 60 -3.77 10.18 -2.62
CA ALA A 60 -3.22 10.79 -1.40
C ALA A 60 -3.69 10.07 -0.11
N HIS A 61 -4.90 9.52 -0.08
CA HIS A 61 -5.36 8.71 1.04
C HIS A 61 -4.69 7.33 1.06
N GLY A 62 -4.33 6.78 -0.11
CA GLY A 62 -3.52 5.58 -0.21
C GLY A 62 -2.13 5.78 0.36
N GLU A 63 -1.48 6.90 0.01
CA GLU A 63 -0.20 7.31 0.57
C GLU A 63 -0.29 7.45 2.10
N LEU A 64 -1.29 8.20 2.59
CA LEU A 64 -1.53 8.37 4.03
C LEU A 64 -1.70 7.02 4.74
N THR A 65 -2.51 6.13 4.17
CA THR A 65 -2.73 4.78 4.72
C THR A 65 -1.42 4.00 4.77
N GLY A 66 -0.61 4.03 3.71
CA GLY A 66 0.69 3.36 3.68
C GLY A 66 1.65 3.88 4.74
N VAL A 67 1.77 5.20 4.88
CA VAL A 67 2.64 5.81 5.92
C VAL A 67 2.13 5.53 7.33
N LEU A 68 0.81 5.53 7.55
CA LEU A 68 0.22 5.16 8.83
C LEU A 68 0.46 3.68 9.17
N LEU A 69 0.47 2.79 8.17
CA LEU A 69 0.84 1.38 8.37
C LEU A 69 2.31 1.24 8.77
N ILE A 70 3.22 1.97 8.12
CA ILE A 70 4.64 2.04 8.52
C ILE A 70 4.75 2.51 9.97
N LYS A 71 4.03 3.58 10.33
CA LYS A 71 4.04 4.11 11.70
C LYS A 71 3.51 3.11 12.72
N ALA A 72 2.39 2.47 12.42
CA ALA A 72 1.79 1.45 13.28
C ALA A 72 2.72 0.25 13.47
N TYR A 73 3.37 -0.20 12.40
CA TYR A 73 4.34 -1.30 12.44
C TYR A 73 5.49 -1.03 13.43
N HIS A 74 6.13 0.15 13.30
CA HIS A 74 7.23 0.51 14.21
C HIS A 74 6.75 0.75 15.64
N THR A 75 5.58 1.39 15.82
CA THR A 75 5.00 1.63 17.14
C THR A 75 4.66 0.32 17.86
N GLU A 76 4.06 -0.66 17.17
CA GLU A 76 3.73 -1.97 17.76
C GLU A 76 4.98 -2.74 18.20
N ARG A 77 6.11 -2.50 17.55
CA ARG A 77 7.41 -3.10 17.91
C ARG A 77 8.15 -2.33 19.00
N GLY A 78 7.64 -1.20 19.44
CA GLY A 78 8.29 -0.32 20.40
C GLY A 78 9.50 0.43 19.81
N ASP A 79 9.65 0.47 18.49
CA ASP A 79 10.77 1.10 17.80
C ASP A 79 10.46 2.59 17.54
N THR A 80 10.56 3.39 18.61
CA THR A 80 10.25 4.82 18.59
C THR A 80 11.37 5.69 18.01
N ALA A 81 12.53 5.11 17.77
CA ALA A 81 13.68 5.82 17.21
C ALA A 81 13.55 6.12 15.70
N ARG A 82 12.61 5.48 15.02
CA ARG A 82 12.40 5.62 13.58
C ARG A 82 11.53 6.83 13.27
N THR A 83 12.20 7.94 13.01
CA THR A 83 11.57 9.26 12.88
C THR A 83 11.64 9.86 11.49
N LYS A 84 12.36 9.21 10.53
CA LYS A 84 12.52 9.77 9.19
C LYS A 84 11.98 8.85 8.10
N ILE A 85 11.45 9.48 7.07
CA ILE A 85 11.10 8.85 5.79
C ILE A 85 11.96 9.45 4.68
N ILE A 86 12.51 8.58 3.86
CA ILE A 86 13.31 8.93 2.69
C ILE A 86 12.40 9.06 1.49
N VAL A 87 12.61 10.11 0.70
CA VAL A 87 11.80 10.40 -0.49
C VAL A 87 12.75 10.84 -1.62
N PRO A 88 12.80 10.17 -2.77
CA PRO A 88 13.54 10.65 -3.92
C PRO A 88 13.00 12.00 -4.44
N ASP A 89 13.85 12.82 -5.00
CA ASP A 89 13.49 14.12 -5.58
C ASP A 89 12.53 14.01 -6.76
N SER A 90 12.52 12.86 -7.44
CA SER A 90 11.59 12.51 -8.52
C SER A 90 10.23 12.01 -8.03
N ALA A 91 9.98 11.96 -6.72
CA ALA A 91 8.70 11.54 -6.18
C ALA A 91 7.60 12.59 -6.43
N HIS A 92 6.35 12.13 -6.45
CA HIS A 92 5.22 13.05 -6.47
C HIS A 92 5.19 13.92 -5.20
N GLY A 93 4.85 15.21 -5.35
CA GLY A 93 4.89 16.18 -4.24
C GLY A 93 4.01 15.84 -3.03
N THR A 94 3.00 14.98 -3.19
CA THR A 94 2.18 14.50 -2.07
C THR A 94 2.90 13.50 -1.17
N ASN A 95 3.90 12.76 -1.67
CA ASN A 95 4.64 11.79 -0.87
C ASN A 95 5.38 12.46 0.31
N PRO A 96 6.22 13.48 0.12
CA PRO A 96 6.85 14.18 1.24
C PRO A 96 5.84 14.90 2.14
N ALA A 97 4.78 15.49 1.56
CA ALA A 97 3.74 16.15 2.33
C ALA A 97 3.01 15.16 3.27
N THR A 98 2.67 13.98 2.78
CA THR A 98 2.04 12.91 3.58
C THR A 98 2.95 12.41 4.69
N ALA A 99 4.24 12.20 4.40
CA ALA A 99 5.21 11.80 5.41
C ALA A 99 5.33 12.85 6.54
N ALA A 100 5.43 14.14 6.18
CA ALA A 100 5.45 15.24 7.15
C ALA A 100 4.16 15.32 7.98
N MET A 101 2.99 15.16 7.34
CA MET A 101 1.69 15.15 8.03
C MET A 101 1.58 14.02 9.05
N CYS A 102 2.21 12.87 8.78
CA CYS A 102 2.29 11.75 9.73
C CYS A 102 3.32 11.97 10.85
N GLY A 103 4.03 13.12 10.87
CA GLY A 103 5.00 13.48 11.90
C GLY A 103 6.39 12.91 11.66
N TYR A 104 6.73 12.51 10.44
CA TYR A 104 8.07 12.09 10.07
C TYR A 104 8.91 13.25 9.55
N GLN A 105 10.20 13.20 9.82
CA GLN A 105 11.19 14.03 9.12
C GLN A 105 11.38 13.49 7.71
N VAL A 106 11.24 14.35 6.71
CA VAL A 106 11.47 14.01 5.31
C VAL A 106 12.92 14.25 4.94
N VAL A 107 13.56 13.22 4.37
CA VAL A 107 14.92 13.31 3.84
C VAL A 107 14.87 13.07 2.33
N ASN A 108 15.17 14.10 1.56
CA ASN A 108 15.19 14.02 0.10
C ASN A 108 16.51 13.41 -0.39
N ILE A 109 16.41 12.49 -1.35
CA ILE A 109 17.56 11.88 -2.04
C ILE A 109 17.59 12.38 -3.49
N PRO A 110 18.75 12.86 -3.98
CA PRO A 110 18.89 13.30 -5.36
C PRO A 110 18.81 12.14 -6.33
N SER A 111 18.42 12.44 -7.56
CA SER A 111 18.57 11.54 -8.70
C SER A 111 19.96 11.68 -9.31
N GLY A 112 20.51 10.58 -9.80
CA GLY A 112 21.71 10.58 -10.62
C GLY A 112 21.47 11.16 -12.02
N SER A 113 22.54 11.25 -12.82
CA SER A 113 22.47 11.77 -14.19
C SER A 113 21.59 10.94 -15.12
N ASP A 114 21.28 9.71 -14.78
CA ASP A 114 20.39 8.80 -15.48
C ASP A 114 18.92 8.90 -15.02
N GLY A 115 18.64 9.80 -14.06
CA GLY A 115 17.31 10.00 -13.49
C GLY A 115 16.85 8.91 -12.51
N CYS A 116 17.71 7.94 -12.19
CA CYS A 116 17.48 6.95 -11.15
C CYS A 116 17.92 7.50 -9.77
N VAL A 117 17.51 6.85 -8.70
CA VAL A 117 17.92 7.21 -7.35
C VAL A 117 19.44 7.05 -7.20
N ASP A 118 20.12 8.08 -6.65
CA ASP A 118 21.51 8.00 -6.30
C ASP A 118 21.71 7.04 -5.11
N LEU A 119 22.34 5.88 -5.39
CA LEU A 119 22.52 4.83 -4.39
C LEU A 119 23.49 5.23 -3.27
N ASP A 120 24.50 6.06 -3.57
CA ASP A 120 25.48 6.47 -2.57
C ASP A 120 24.87 7.51 -1.62
N ALA A 121 24.09 8.45 -2.17
CA ALA A 121 23.29 9.36 -1.38
C ALA A 121 22.25 8.61 -0.51
N LEU A 122 21.62 7.58 -1.07
CA LEU A 122 20.70 6.74 -0.33
C LEU A 122 21.37 6.01 0.83
N ARG A 123 22.52 5.38 0.60
CA ARG A 123 23.30 4.71 1.65
C ARG A 123 23.73 5.66 2.75
N ALA A 124 24.13 6.88 2.40
CA ALA A 124 24.53 7.89 3.36
C ALA A 124 23.37 8.40 4.23
N ALA A 125 22.15 8.40 3.68
CA ALA A 125 20.96 8.90 4.36
C ALA A 125 20.24 7.84 5.21
N VAL A 126 20.36 6.57 4.85
CA VAL A 126 19.71 5.46 5.56
C VAL A 126 20.43 5.15 6.87
N GLY A 127 19.66 4.97 7.94
CA GLY A 127 20.19 4.65 9.27
C GLY A 127 19.17 4.01 10.18
N PRO A 128 19.52 3.75 11.44
CA PRO A 128 18.62 3.10 12.41
C PRO A 128 17.37 3.93 12.73
N ASP A 129 17.39 5.22 12.41
CA ASP A 129 16.28 6.16 12.56
C ASP A 129 15.35 6.20 11.32
N THR A 130 15.66 5.42 10.27
CA THR A 130 14.85 5.35 9.05
C THR A 130 13.61 4.48 9.28
N ALA A 131 12.42 5.09 9.21
CA ALA A 131 11.15 4.38 9.27
C ALA A 131 10.80 3.72 7.92
N GLY A 132 11.11 4.41 6.82
CA GLY A 132 10.85 3.87 5.49
C GLY A 132 11.28 4.78 4.35
N LEU A 133 11.02 4.28 3.15
CA LEU A 133 11.21 4.95 1.87
C LEU A 133 9.86 5.05 1.17
N MET A 134 9.55 6.18 0.56
CA MET A 134 8.43 6.33 -0.39
C MET A 134 8.98 6.49 -1.79
N LEU A 135 8.70 5.53 -2.66
CA LEU A 135 9.23 5.48 -4.03
C LEU A 135 8.12 5.28 -5.04
N THR A 136 8.13 6.08 -6.09
CA THR A 136 7.31 5.87 -7.30
C THR A 136 8.16 5.17 -8.37
N ASN A 137 7.71 4.04 -8.91
CA ASN A 137 8.45 3.34 -9.96
C ASN A 137 7.48 2.69 -10.99
N PRO A 138 7.50 3.06 -12.28
CA PRO A 138 8.32 4.12 -12.88
C PRO A 138 8.09 5.49 -12.24
N ASN A 139 9.13 6.32 -12.17
CA ASN A 139 9.07 7.62 -11.50
C ASN A 139 8.20 8.64 -12.27
N THR A 140 8.05 9.85 -11.72
CA THR A 140 7.17 10.88 -12.30
C THR A 140 7.64 11.43 -13.65
N VAL A 141 8.90 11.23 -14.01
CA VAL A 141 9.44 11.57 -15.33
C VAL A 141 9.44 10.39 -16.31
N GLY A 142 8.88 9.25 -15.89
CA GLY A 142 8.69 8.07 -16.76
C GLY A 142 9.87 7.09 -16.79
N ILE A 143 10.86 7.25 -15.94
CA ILE A 143 12.03 6.38 -15.87
C ILE A 143 11.75 5.24 -14.90
N PHE A 144 11.97 3.99 -15.33
CA PHE A 144 11.99 2.83 -14.45
C PHE A 144 13.34 2.73 -13.77
N ASP A 145 13.36 2.78 -12.44
CA ASP A 145 14.60 2.65 -11.69
C ASP A 145 15.08 1.20 -11.72
N LYS A 146 16.18 0.98 -12.47
CA LYS A 146 16.79 -0.34 -12.65
C LYS A 146 17.42 -0.89 -11.37
N ASN A 147 17.70 -0.02 -10.41
CA ASN A 147 18.36 -0.35 -9.15
C ASN A 147 17.36 -0.66 -8.04
N ILE A 148 16.09 -0.84 -8.36
CA ILE A 148 15.00 -1.00 -7.37
C ILE A 148 15.28 -2.09 -6.32
N LEU A 149 15.88 -3.21 -6.72
CA LEU A 149 16.24 -4.27 -5.77
C LEU A 149 17.31 -3.84 -4.77
N GLN A 150 18.30 -3.07 -5.22
CA GLN A 150 19.33 -2.53 -4.32
C GLN A 150 18.76 -1.46 -3.39
N ILE A 151 17.89 -0.59 -3.92
CA ILE A 151 17.21 0.45 -3.15
C ILE A 151 16.41 -0.17 -2.00
N THR A 152 15.57 -1.15 -2.31
CA THR A 152 14.75 -1.83 -1.30
C THR A 152 15.62 -2.60 -0.30
N GLN A 153 16.67 -3.26 -0.75
CA GLN A 153 17.60 -3.97 0.12
C GLN A 153 18.27 -3.03 1.13
N ILE A 154 18.82 -1.88 0.69
CA ILE A 154 19.46 -0.90 1.58
C ILE A 154 18.50 -0.46 2.70
N VAL A 155 17.24 -0.18 2.36
CA VAL A 155 16.24 0.27 3.34
C VAL A 155 15.85 -0.86 4.29
N HIS A 156 15.66 -2.08 3.78
CA HIS A 156 15.29 -3.24 4.59
C HIS A 156 16.41 -3.67 5.55
N GLU A 157 17.68 -3.63 5.12
CA GLU A 157 18.84 -3.94 5.97
C GLU A 157 18.93 -2.99 7.16
N ALA A 158 18.52 -1.73 6.98
CA ALA A 158 18.42 -0.77 8.08
C ALA A 158 17.14 -0.96 8.93
N GLY A 159 16.26 -1.90 8.56
CA GLY A 159 14.99 -2.19 9.23
C GLY A 159 13.86 -1.23 8.88
N GLY A 160 14.02 -0.38 7.86
CA GLY A 160 12.96 0.46 7.30
C GLY A 160 12.03 -0.33 6.39
N LEU A 161 10.86 0.25 6.08
CA LEU A 161 9.87 -0.32 5.17
C LEU A 161 9.82 0.48 3.86
N CYS A 162 9.39 -0.16 2.77
CA CYS A 162 9.22 0.51 1.49
C CYS A 162 7.74 0.70 1.19
N TYR A 163 7.34 1.96 0.97
CA TYR A 163 6.08 2.31 0.34
C TYR A 163 6.32 2.44 -1.16
N TYR A 164 5.62 1.63 -1.94
CA TYR A 164 5.68 1.64 -3.39
C TYR A 164 4.46 2.38 -3.95
N ASP A 165 4.71 3.55 -4.57
CA ASP A 165 3.69 4.29 -5.30
C ASP A 165 3.55 3.72 -6.70
N GLY A 166 2.46 3.01 -6.92
CA GLY A 166 2.13 2.34 -8.17
C GLY A 166 1.37 3.20 -9.19
N ALA A 167 1.37 4.53 -9.08
CA ALA A 167 0.60 5.39 -9.97
C ALA A 167 0.94 5.17 -11.46
N ASN A 168 2.17 4.78 -11.78
CA ASN A 168 2.65 4.50 -13.14
C ASN A 168 2.75 2.99 -13.46
N LEU A 169 2.18 2.12 -12.63
CA LEU A 169 2.34 0.67 -12.73
C LEU A 169 1.58 0.02 -13.90
N ASN A 170 0.68 0.72 -14.56
CA ASN A 170 -0.20 0.14 -15.58
C ASN A 170 0.53 -0.60 -16.71
N ALA A 171 1.71 -0.11 -17.11
CA ALA A 171 2.48 -0.70 -18.21
C ALA A 171 3.31 -1.91 -17.79
N VAL A 172 3.50 -2.13 -16.49
CA VAL A 172 4.39 -3.16 -15.93
C VAL A 172 3.63 -4.15 -15.03
N MET A 173 2.32 -4.05 -15.00
CA MET A 173 1.42 -4.93 -14.25
C MET A 173 1.64 -6.39 -14.63
N GLY A 174 1.81 -7.25 -13.64
CA GLY A 174 2.13 -8.66 -13.85
C GLY A 174 3.60 -8.98 -14.15
N VAL A 175 4.40 -7.98 -14.54
CA VAL A 175 5.85 -8.11 -14.78
C VAL A 175 6.64 -7.69 -13.55
N VAL A 176 6.30 -6.56 -12.97
CA VAL A 176 6.89 -6.09 -11.71
C VAL A 176 5.91 -6.36 -10.58
N ARG A 177 6.34 -7.16 -9.63
CA ARG A 177 5.61 -7.38 -8.37
C ARG A 177 6.38 -6.69 -7.26
N PRO A 178 5.74 -5.81 -6.49
CA PRO A 178 6.36 -5.30 -5.26
C PRO A 178 6.72 -6.49 -4.38
N GLU A 179 7.97 -6.60 -3.98
CA GLU A 179 8.33 -7.59 -2.95
C GLU A 179 7.95 -6.97 -1.59
N PRO A 180 6.95 -7.51 -0.90
CA PRO A 180 6.66 -7.04 0.45
C PRO A 180 7.88 -7.34 1.32
N PRO A 181 8.20 -6.46 2.30
CA PRO A 181 9.25 -6.71 3.26
C PRO A 181 9.10 -8.10 3.85
N GLN A 182 10.19 -8.86 3.93
CA GLN A 182 10.15 -10.23 4.51
C GLN A 182 9.54 -10.23 5.90
N ASP A 183 9.68 -9.14 6.62
CA ASP A 183 9.11 -8.96 7.95
C ASP A 183 7.58 -8.83 7.98
N LEU A 184 6.96 -8.21 6.99
CA LEU A 184 5.49 -8.16 6.88
C LEU A 184 4.92 -9.52 6.49
N ARG A 185 5.60 -10.27 5.61
CA ARG A 185 5.24 -11.67 5.32
C ARG A 185 5.36 -12.55 6.56
N HIS A 186 6.38 -12.34 7.40
CA HIS A 186 6.55 -13.09 8.65
C HIS A 186 5.54 -12.71 9.72
N ALA A 187 5.13 -11.45 9.82
CA ALA A 187 4.07 -11.02 10.73
C ALA A 187 2.73 -11.68 10.37
N ALA A 188 2.40 -11.81 9.08
CA ALA A 188 1.21 -12.52 8.63
C ALA A 188 1.28 -14.04 8.90
N ARG A 189 2.45 -14.67 8.74
CA ARG A 189 2.65 -16.11 8.99
C ARG A 189 2.76 -16.48 10.47
N ARG A 190 3.20 -15.58 11.35
CA ARG A 190 3.31 -15.81 12.80
C ARG A 190 1.99 -15.70 13.56
N ARG A 191 0.88 -15.45 12.92
CA ARG A 191 -0.43 -15.54 13.57
C ARG A 191 -0.73 -16.99 13.92
N ARG A 192 -0.32 -17.41 15.12
CA ARG A 192 -0.90 -18.58 15.76
C ARG A 192 -2.41 -18.33 15.91
N PRO A 193 -3.27 -19.31 15.61
CA PRO A 193 -4.69 -19.20 15.91
C PRO A 193 -4.83 -18.93 17.42
N GLY A 194 -5.37 -17.78 17.80
CA GLY A 194 -5.69 -17.49 19.20
C GLY A 194 -5.26 -16.15 19.79
N ARG A 195 -4.39 -15.36 19.18
CA ARG A 195 -4.14 -13.99 19.68
C ARG A 195 -4.93 -12.97 18.88
N ARG A 196 -5.93 -12.39 19.50
CA ARG A 196 -6.64 -11.21 19.00
C ARG A 196 -5.64 -10.06 18.88
N CYS A 197 -5.47 -9.48 17.69
CA CYS A 197 -4.86 -8.17 17.55
C CYS A 197 -5.66 -7.18 18.41
N GLY A 198 -4.96 -6.42 19.24
CA GLY A 198 -5.56 -5.31 19.97
C GLY A 198 -6.26 -4.38 18.97
N ARG A 199 -7.48 -4.00 19.28
CA ARG A 199 -8.25 -3.01 18.53
C ARG A 199 -7.40 -1.74 18.45
N LEU A 200 -7.02 -1.32 17.24
CA LEU A 200 -6.66 0.07 16.99
C LEU A 200 -7.94 0.88 17.22
N GLN A 201 -8.05 1.52 18.35
CA GLN A 201 -9.20 2.38 18.67
C GLN A 201 -9.16 3.56 17.69
N GLY A 202 -10.19 3.67 16.85
CA GLY A 202 -10.42 4.81 15.98
C GLY A 202 -10.32 4.57 14.46
N PHE A 203 -9.91 3.39 14.00
CA PHE A 203 -9.97 3.04 12.57
C PHE A 203 -10.98 1.93 12.35
N PRO A 204 -11.84 2.01 11.31
CA PRO A 204 -12.64 0.88 10.90
C PRO A 204 -11.72 -0.31 10.58
N ALA A 205 -12.04 -1.47 11.08
CA ALA A 205 -11.22 -2.67 10.90
C ALA A 205 -10.97 -2.93 9.40
N PRO A 206 -9.73 -3.22 8.99
CA PRO A 206 -9.49 -3.64 7.61
C PRO A 206 -10.28 -4.91 7.31
N LEU A 207 -10.81 -5.01 6.10
CA LEU A 207 -11.46 -6.21 5.58
C LEU A 207 -10.51 -7.40 5.76
N HIS A 208 -10.76 -8.25 6.75
CA HIS A 208 -10.04 -9.50 6.89
C HIS A 208 -10.55 -10.45 5.81
N ALA A 209 -9.73 -10.70 4.80
CA ALA A 209 -9.91 -11.85 3.93
C ALA A 209 -9.74 -13.12 4.79
N GLY A 210 -10.85 -13.60 5.35
CA GLY A 210 -10.90 -14.93 5.91
C GLY A 210 -10.67 -15.93 4.77
N SER A 211 -9.77 -16.88 4.96
CA SER A 211 -9.56 -18.00 4.03
C SER A 211 -10.92 -18.57 3.62
N ALA A 212 -11.32 -18.35 2.37
CA ALA A 212 -12.54 -18.89 1.80
C ALA A 212 -12.36 -20.39 1.58
N GLY A 213 -12.72 -21.17 2.58
CA GLY A 213 -13.15 -22.53 2.33
C GLY A 213 -14.43 -22.47 1.49
N ARG A 214 -14.46 -23.21 0.37
CA ARG A 214 -15.63 -23.33 -0.50
C ARG A 214 -16.82 -23.81 0.34
N GLY A 215 -17.69 -22.87 0.73
CA GLY A 215 -18.93 -23.12 1.43
C GLY A 215 -20.02 -22.22 0.88
N LYS A 216 -21.03 -22.82 0.26
CA LYS A 216 -22.24 -22.13 -0.20
C LYS A 216 -22.86 -21.34 0.96
N GLY A 217 -23.08 -20.04 0.79
CA GLY A 217 -23.99 -19.27 1.62
C GLY A 217 -23.38 -18.44 2.77
N ARG A 218 -22.10 -18.07 2.76
CA ARG A 218 -21.55 -17.16 3.77
C ARG A 218 -21.74 -15.70 3.37
N LYS A 219 -22.49 -14.95 4.17
CA LYS A 219 -22.61 -13.48 4.06
C LYS A 219 -21.26 -12.84 4.34
N ILE A 220 -20.85 -11.90 3.50
CA ILE A 220 -19.66 -11.07 3.71
C ILE A 220 -19.99 -10.00 4.76
N ARG A 221 -19.16 -9.84 5.77
CA ARG A 221 -19.26 -8.78 6.78
C ARG A 221 -18.05 -7.85 6.65
N LEU A 222 -18.33 -6.55 6.70
CA LEU A 222 -17.30 -5.48 6.80
C LEU A 222 -16.65 -5.45 8.19
#